data_64137f6f3b7c5bebcb9025a1909d3cfd
#
_entry.id   64137f6f3b7c5bebcb9025a1909d3cfd
#
_cell.length_a   1.000
_cell.length_b   1.000
_cell.length_c   1.000
_cell.angle_alpha   90.00
_cell.angle_beta   90.00
_cell.angle_gamma   90.00
#
_symmetry.space_group_name_H-M   'P 1'
#
loop_
_entity.id
_entity.type
_entity.pdbx_description
1 polymer ?
#
loop_
_entity_poly.entity_id
_entity_poly.type
_entity_poly.pdbx_seq_one_letter_code
_entity_poly.pdbx_strand_id
1 'polypeptide(L)'
;MAFFTCKLYSAAMAASTRVRLYYPCDLPPEVGNQVKGVFTLLHGFSNDGDDWVHFPAAIRYAADNGLVLVIPDAGNSFYNDMAWGQAWYTWLTEEMPALLRQMVRLPEEWEKNFIAGMSMGGYGALRIGLAHPERYAGVASFSGCVDLPMMMEKMGQQAARAVFGPVFGEGLQIPPQASIVRLAEQVAALTPEMQPDILCTAGLQDREPYRILEQNRKFRDAMKQIGPAKYTYLEWDGVHEWNFWDRSLVYAIDRFINPGYAAKKLGDWAAPAKEE
;
A
#
# COMPACT_ATOMS: atom_id res chain seq x y z
N MET A 1 19.90 -14.65 1.49
CA MET A 1 18.61 -14.03 1.89
C MET A 1 18.13 -14.58 3.22
N ALA A 2 17.48 -13.76 4.00
CA ALA A 2 16.75 -14.21 5.18
C ALA A 2 15.26 -13.91 4.98
N PHE A 3 14.41 -14.89 5.27
CA PHE A 3 12.97 -14.71 5.35
C PHE A 3 12.51 -15.25 6.69
N PHE A 4 11.77 -14.44 7.45
CA PHE A 4 11.29 -14.84 8.75
C PHE A 4 9.96 -14.18 9.09
N THR A 5 9.13 -14.90 9.86
CA THR A 5 7.87 -14.40 10.38
C THR A 5 8.05 -14.10 11.87
N CYS A 6 7.86 -12.83 12.24
CA CYS A 6 7.90 -12.37 13.61
C CYS A 6 6.50 -12.38 14.20
N LYS A 7 6.33 -12.98 15.37
CA LYS A 7 5.14 -12.80 16.19
C LYS A 7 5.45 -11.75 17.26
N LEU A 8 4.83 -10.59 17.15
CA LEU A 8 5.11 -9.44 18.00
C LEU A 8 3.86 -9.11 18.84
N TYR A 9 4.08 -8.75 20.09
CA TYR A 9 3.01 -8.25 20.96
C TYR A 9 2.84 -6.75 20.73
N SER A 10 1.60 -6.32 20.56
CA SER A 10 1.18 -4.93 20.49
C SER A 10 0.48 -4.54 21.80
N ALA A 11 0.94 -3.49 22.44
CA ALA A 11 0.30 -2.94 23.62
C ALA A 11 -1.02 -2.24 23.26
N ALA A 12 -1.06 -1.52 22.14
CA ALA A 12 -2.26 -0.84 21.65
C ALA A 12 -3.40 -1.80 21.32
N MET A 13 -3.07 -3.00 20.82
CA MET A 13 -4.06 -4.02 20.52
C MET A 13 -4.31 -5.01 21.68
N ALA A 14 -3.46 -5.01 22.71
CA ALA A 14 -3.43 -6.04 23.77
C ALA A 14 -3.41 -7.47 23.19
N ALA A 15 -2.73 -7.66 22.06
CA ALA A 15 -2.68 -8.91 21.30
C ALA A 15 -1.35 -9.09 20.59
N SER A 16 -1.06 -10.34 20.20
CA SER A 16 0.07 -10.61 19.31
C SER A 16 -0.40 -10.67 17.85
N THR A 17 0.41 -10.13 16.97
CA THR A 17 0.20 -10.17 15.52
C THR A 17 1.48 -10.57 14.80
N ARG A 18 1.43 -10.78 13.48
CA ARG A 18 2.55 -11.25 12.68
C ARG A 18 3.03 -10.18 11.71
N VAL A 19 4.35 -10.16 11.51
CA VAL A 19 5.00 -9.41 10.44
C VAL A 19 5.96 -10.35 9.72
N ARG A 20 5.87 -10.45 8.39
CA ARG A 20 6.84 -11.18 7.58
C ARG A 20 7.89 -10.21 7.11
N LEU A 21 9.14 -10.66 7.16
CA LEU A 21 10.29 -9.89 6.73
C LEU A 21 11.10 -10.69 5.72
N TYR A 22 11.32 -10.10 4.55
CA TYR A 22 12.37 -10.52 3.65
C TYR A 22 13.55 -9.55 3.81
N TYR A 23 14.75 -10.09 4.05
CA TYR A 23 15.98 -9.29 4.20
C TYR A 23 17.06 -9.82 3.25
N PRO A 24 17.57 -8.99 2.30
CA PRO A 24 18.55 -9.39 1.33
C PRO A 24 19.97 -9.36 1.93
N CYS A 25 20.34 -10.38 2.72
CA CYS A 25 21.66 -10.45 3.38
C CYS A 25 22.77 -11.11 2.54
N ASP A 26 22.41 -11.61 1.35
CA ASP A 26 23.29 -12.30 0.39
C ASP A 26 23.13 -11.72 -1.02
N LEU A 27 23.17 -10.40 -1.11
CA LEU A 27 23.01 -9.71 -2.40
C LEU A 27 24.17 -10.05 -3.35
N PRO A 28 23.89 -10.25 -4.65
CA PRO A 28 24.93 -10.41 -5.64
C PRO A 28 25.80 -9.15 -5.72
N PRO A 29 27.10 -9.28 -6.09
CA PRO A 29 28.02 -8.14 -6.16
C PRO A 29 27.51 -6.95 -6.99
N GLU A 30 26.70 -7.23 -8.03
CA GLU A 30 26.15 -6.24 -8.95
C GLU A 30 25.08 -5.35 -8.26
N VAL A 31 24.41 -5.88 -7.25
CA VAL A 31 23.41 -5.14 -6.45
C VAL A 31 24.09 -4.39 -5.28
N GLY A 32 25.30 -4.83 -4.91
CA GLY A 32 26.04 -4.29 -3.78
C GLY A 32 25.54 -4.82 -2.42
N ASN A 33 26.32 -4.58 -1.38
CA ASN A 33 26.06 -5.10 -0.03
C ASN A 33 25.12 -4.21 0.82
N GLN A 34 24.52 -3.16 0.21
CA GLN A 34 23.66 -2.24 0.93
C GLN A 34 22.21 -2.43 0.58
N VAL A 35 21.34 -2.50 1.58
CA VAL A 35 19.89 -2.39 1.39
C VAL A 35 19.56 -1.06 0.71
N LYS A 36 18.92 -1.13 -0.45
CA LYS A 36 18.56 0.05 -1.26
C LYS A 36 17.27 0.73 -0.78
N GLY A 37 16.41 -0.02 -0.11
CA GLY A 37 15.17 0.51 0.42
C GLY A 37 14.35 -0.53 1.18
N VAL A 38 13.30 -0.05 1.81
CA VAL A 38 12.27 -0.84 2.50
C VAL A 38 10.94 -0.65 1.79
N PHE A 39 10.29 -1.74 1.44
CA PHE A 39 8.94 -1.73 0.89
C PHE A 39 7.98 -2.37 1.88
N THR A 40 7.10 -1.58 2.46
CA THR A 40 5.98 -2.08 3.27
C THR A 40 4.82 -2.47 2.36
N LEU A 41 4.40 -3.75 2.39
CA LEU A 41 3.34 -4.28 1.52
C LEU A 41 2.10 -4.63 2.35
N LEU A 42 0.97 -4.01 2.01
CA LEU A 42 -0.29 -4.10 2.73
C LEU A 42 -1.29 -5.00 2.00
N HIS A 43 -1.89 -5.96 2.73
CA HIS A 43 -2.81 -6.94 2.19
C HIS A 43 -4.24 -6.41 1.99
N GLY A 44 -5.07 -7.14 1.23
CA GLY A 44 -6.47 -6.83 0.97
C GLY A 44 -7.43 -7.31 2.07
N PHE A 45 -8.71 -7.03 1.88
CA PHE A 45 -9.78 -7.53 2.76
C PHE A 45 -9.85 -9.06 2.68
N SER A 46 -10.08 -9.71 3.81
CA SER A 46 -10.09 -11.18 3.98
C SER A 46 -8.75 -11.88 3.72
N ASN A 47 -7.69 -11.13 3.53
CA ASN A 47 -6.33 -11.61 3.34
C ASN A 47 -5.48 -11.42 4.62
N ASP A 48 -4.26 -11.91 4.56
CA ASP A 48 -3.20 -11.56 5.51
C ASP A 48 -1.86 -11.35 4.79
N GLY A 49 -0.78 -11.16 5.55
CA GLY A 49 0.52 -10.89 4.94
C GLY A 49 1.12 -12.09 4.19
N ASP A 50 0.67 -13.32 4.43
CA ASP A 50 1.15 -14.51 3.73
C ASP A 50 0.82 -14.48 2.23
N ASP A 51 -0.27 -13.80 1.86
CA ASP A 51 -0.66 -13.69 0.46
C ASP A 51 0.38 -12.95 -0.40
N TRP A 52 1.02 -11.92 0.14
CA TRP A 52 2.14 -11.24 -0.54
C TRP A 52 3.37 -12.12 -0.71
N VAL A 53 3.49 -13.18 0.08
CA VAL A 53 4.59 -14.15 0.00
C VAL A 53 4.29 -15.24 -1.00
N HIS A 54 3.03 -15.67 -1.09
CA HIS A 54 2.66 -16.89 -1.82
C HIS A 54 2.17 -16.63 -3.25
N PHE A 55 1.49 -15.53 -3.53
CA PHE A 55 0.87 -15.31 -4.82
C PHE A 55 1.74 -14.53 -5.81
N PRO A 56 2.31 -13.34 -5.49
CA PRO A 56 3.14 -12.59 -6.42
C PRO A 56 4.61 -13.01 -6.35
N ALA A 57 5.40 -12.46 -7.24
CA ALA A 57 6.85 -12.64 -7.21
C ALA A 57 7.58 -11.59 -6.34
N ALA A 58 6.92 -11.04 -5.32
CA ALA A 58 7.41 -9.92 -4.52
C ALA A 58 8.81 -10.14 -3.95
N ILE A 59 9.09 -11.34 -3.39
CA ILE A 59 10.40 -11.69 -2.84
C ILE A 59 11.47 -11.66 -3.94
N ARG A 60 11.18 -12.17 -5.13
CA ARG A 60 12.12 -12.15 -6.26
C ARG A 60 12.38 -10.73 -6.73
N TYR A 61 11.36 -9.89 -6.81
CA TYR A 61 11.52 -8.48 -7.17
C TYR A 61 12.33 -7.71 -6.12
N ALA A 62 12.11 -8.01 -4.86
CA ALA A 62 12.91 -7.43 -3.78
C ALA A 62 14.38 -7.88 -3.86
N ALA A 63 14.65 -9.16 -4.15
CA ALA A 63 16.00 -9.67 -4.35
C ALA A 63 16.71 -8.99 -5.54
N ASP A 64 16.02 -8.87 -6.68
CA ASP A 64 16.56 -8.21 -7.88
C ASP A 64 16.97 -6.76 -7.62
N ASN A 65 16.34 -6.09 -6.64
CA ASN A 65 16.50 -4.67 -6.39
C ASN A 65 17.16 -4.33 -5.03
N GLY A 66 17.57 -5.32 -4.25
CA GLY A 66 18.20 -5.10 -2.94
C GLY A 66 17.26 -4.49 -1.90
N LEU A 67 15.98 -4.86 -1.91
CA LEU A 67 14.95 -4.31 -1.04
C LEU A 67 14.66 -5.23 0.14
N VAL A 68 14.38 -4.62 1.29
CA VAL A 68 13.70 -5.29 2.40
C VAL A 68 12.20 -5.22 2.16
N LEU A 69 11.49 -6.33 2.38
CA LEU A 69 10.02 -6.31 2.46
C LEU A 69 9.58 -6.38 3.91
N VAL A 70 8.64 -5.53 4.29
CA VAL A 70 7.91 -5.56 5.56
C VAL A 70 6.45 -5.83 5.25
N ILE A 71 5.94 -6.98 5.68
CA ILE A 71 4.60 -7.46 5.29
C ILE A 71 3.80 -7.76 6.57
N PRO A 72 3.11 -6.76 7.15
CA PRO A 72 2.33 -6.93 8.37
C PRO A 72 0.96 -7.54 8.12
N ASP A 73 0.41 -8.19 9.15
CA ASP A 73 -1.03 -8.41 9.25
C ASP A 73 -1.71 -7.13 9.72
N ALA A 74 -2.93 -6.90 9.25
CA ALA A 74 -3.76 -5.74 9.60
C ALA A 74 -5.25 -6.10 9.82
N GLY A 75 -5.62 -7.38 9.71
CA GLY A 75 -7.01 -7.82 9.76
C GLY A 75 -7.90 -7.08 8.77
N ASN A 76 -9.20 -7.14 8.96
CA ASN A 76 -10.18 -6.41 8.11
C ASN A 76 -10.45 -4.99 8.63
N SER A 77 -9.39 -4.24 8.95
CA SER A 77 -9.46 -2.95 9.66
C SER A 77 -9.56 -1.73 8.75
N PHE A 78 -9.42 -1.90 7.43
CA PHE A 78 -9.17 -0.77 6.53
C PHE A 78 -8.06 0.14 7.08
N TYR A 79 -7.06 -0.47 7.73
CA TYR A 79 -5.88 0.25 8.25
C TYR A 79 -6.25 1.42 9.18
N ASN A 80 -7.28 1.21 10.01
CA ASN A 80 -7.74 2.16 11.04
C ASN A 80 -7.68 1.51 12.43
N ASP A 81 -7.64 2.34 13.45
CA ASP A 81 -8.02 1.91 14.79
C ASP A 81 -9.53 1.71 14.78
N MET A 82 -9.95 0.47 15.03
CA MET A 82 -11.35 0.08 14.83
C MET A 82 -12.22 0.60 15.98
N ALA A 83 -13.42 1.05 15.68
CA ALA A 83 -14.40 1.44 16.69
C ALA A 83 -14.77 0.28 17.62
N TRP A 84 -14.85 -0.95 17.08
CA TRP A 84 -15.12 -2.18 17.80
C TRP A 84 -14.13 -3.26 17.39
N GLY A 85 -12.86 -3.09 17.79
CA GLY A 85 -11.81 -4.04 17.42
C GLY A 85 -10.43 -3.59 17.83
N GLN A 86 -9.44 -3.93 17.04
CA GLN A 86 -8.04 -3.70 17.33
C GLN A 86 -7.55 -2.34 16.83
N ALA A 87 -6.55 -1.78 17.50
CA ALA A 87 -5.89 -0.52 17.14
C ALA A 87 -4.82 -0.75 16.05
N TRP A 88 -5.25 -1.14 14.84
CA TRP A 88 -4.36 -1.50 13.75
C TRP A 88 -3.56 -0.33 13.18
N TYR A 89 -4.16 0.88 13.13
CA TYR A 89 -3.43 2.04 12.65
C TYR A 89 -2.27 2.39 13.60
N THR A 90 -2.53 2.47 14.89
CA THR A 90 -1.52 2.69 15.92
C THR A 90 -0.42 1.62 15.88
N TRP A 91 -0.80 0.35 15.75
CA TRP A 91 0.17 -0.73 15.58
C TRP A 91 1.09 -0.50 14.39
N LEU A 92 0.52 -0.24 13.21
CA LEU A 92 1.26 -0.14 11.96
C LEU A 92 2.13 1.12 11.85
N THR A 93 1.69 2.21 12.46
CA THR A 93 2.39 3.50 12.33
C THR A 93 3.32 3.81 13.48
N GLU A 94 3.09 3.25 14.67
CA GLU A 94 3.87 3.58 15.87
C GLU A 94 4.65 2.37 16.40
N GLU A 95 3.95 1.30 16.81
CA GLU A 95 4.59 0.19 17.54
C GLU A 95 5.44 -0.70 16.64
N MET A 96 4.88 -1.17 15.51
CA MET A 96 5.59 -2.07 14.60
C MET A 96 6.90 -1.48 14.08
N PRO A 97 6.95 -0.25 13.56
CA PRO A 97 8.21 0.34 13.11
C PRO A 97 9.25 0.47 14.23
N ALA A 98 8.82 0.83 15.45
CA ALA A 98 9.71 0.94 16.61
C ALA A 98 10.29 -0.41 17.00
N LEU A 99 9.50 -1.48 17.03
CA LEU A 99 9.94 -2.83 17.33
C LEU A 99 10.87 -3.38 16.25
N LEU A 100 10.55 -3.18 14.98
CA LEU A 100 11.38 -3.66 13.86
C LEU A 100 12.76 -3.00 13.86
N ARG A 101 12.88 -1.72 14.17
CA ARG A 101 14.18 -1.03 14.30
C ARG A 101 15.06 -1.60 15.41
N GLN A 102 14.48 -2.19 16.45
CA GLN A 102 15.23 -2.88 17.51
C GLN A 102 15.73 -4.26 17.08
N MET A 103 15.06 -4.90 16.12
CA MET A 103 15.33 -6.28 15.69
C MET A 103 16.26 -6.35 14.49
N VAL A 104 16.07 -5.45 13.52
CA VAL A 104 16.77 -5.46 12.24
C VAL A 104 17.21 -4.05 11.86
N ARG A 105 18.34 -3.95 11.17
CA ARG A 105 18.81 -2.67 10.65
C ARG A 105 18.03 -2.31 9.39
N LEU A 106 17.07 -1.40 9.50
CA LEU A 106 16.32 -0.84 8.38
C LEU A 106 16.87 0.56 8.05
N PRO A 107 16.90 0.95 6.76
CA PRO A 107 17.15 2.34 6.37
C PRO A 107 16.12 3.29 7.00
N GLU A 108 16.61 4.38 7.59
CA GLU A 108 15.75 5.42 8.18
C GLU A 108 15.61 6.64 7.26
N GLU A 109 16.44 6.71 6.21
CA GLU A 109 16.39 7.77 5.22
C GLU A 109 15.06 7.74 4.49
N TRP A 110 14.41 8.90 4.39
CA TRP A 110 13.09 9.07 3.75
C TRP A 110 13.06 8.48 2.34
N GLU A 111 14.09 8.75 1.55
CA GLU A 111 14.22 8.34 0.14
C GLU A 111 14.28 6.82 -0.06
N LYS A 112 14.45 6.08 1.02
CA LYS A 112 14.57 4.62 1.01
C LYS A 112 13.34 3.90 1.56
N ASN A 113 12.29 4.62 1.93
CA ASN A 113 11.10 4.04 2.53
C ASN A 113 9.88 4.20 1.63
N PHE A 114 9.23 3.08 1.32
CA PHE A 114 8.10 3.00 0.41
C PHE A 114 6.97 2.17 1.03
N ILE A 115 5.73 2.49 0.66
CA ILE A 115 4.55 1.74 1.10
C ILE A 115 3.65 1.47 -0.10
N ALA A 116 3.17 0.25 -0.21
CA ALA A 116 2.20 -0.14 -1.24
C ALA A 116 1.19 -1.14 -0.69
N GLY A 117 0.08 -1.27 -1.37
CA GLY A 117 -0.90 -2.29 -1.04
C GLY A 117 -1.94 -2.48 -2.12
N MET A 118 -2.67 -3.60 -2.03
CA MET A 118 -3.73 -3.93 -2.98
C MET A 118 -5.10 -3.86 -2.32
N SER A 119 -6.12 -3.42 -3.07
CA SER A 119 -7.52 -3.40 -2.61
C SER A 119 -7.67 -2.57 -1.31
N MET A 120 -8.12 -3.19 -0.20
CA MET A 120 -8.11 -2.57 1.13
C MET A 120 -6.71 -2.05 1.49
N GLY A 121 -5.63 -2.78 1.16
CA GLY A 121 -4.24 -2.34 1.37
C GLY A 121 -3.85 -1.16 0.51
N GLY A 122 -4.44 -0.99 -0.68
CA GLY A 122 -4.26 0.19 -1.52
C GLY A 122 -4.81 1.46 -0.86
N TYR A 123 -5.99 1.38 -0.25
CA TYR A 123 -6.50 2.43 0.62
C TYR A 123 -5.55 2.65 1.82
N GLY A 124 -5.12 1.56 2.47
CA GLY A 124 -4.21 1.61 3.61
C GLY A 124 -2.88 2.30 3.29
N ALA A 125 -2.29 2.00 2.13
CA ALA A 125 -1.06 2.64 1.68
C ALA A 125 -1.22 4.15 1.50
N LEU A 126 -2.30 4.59 0.84
CA LEU A 126 -2.62 6.01 0.71
C LEU A 126 -2.90 6.65 2.07
N ARG A 127 -3.70 5.99 2.93
CA ARG A 127 -4.03 6.50 4.26
C ARG A 127 -2.79 6.71 5.14
N ILE A 128 -1.90 5.72 5.20
CA ILE A 128 -0.70 5.79 6.02
C ILE A 128 0.35 6.70 5.36
N GLY A 129 0.62 6.50 4.08
CA GLY A 129 1.67 7.23 3.37
C GLY A 129 1.38 8.73 3.24
N LEU A 130 0.11 9.13 3.03
CA LEU A 130 -0.27 10.53 2.96
C LEU A 130 -0.44 11.18 4.34
N ALA A 131 -0.73 10.38 5.39
CA ALA A 131 -0.76 10.90 6.77
C ALA A 131 0.65 11.10 7.35
N HIS A 132 1.65 10.38 6.81
CA HIS A 132 3.04 10.43 7.26
C HIS A 132 3.99 10.67 6.07
N PRO A 133 3.83 11.79 5.32
CA PRO A 133 4.64 12.08 4.15
C PRO A 133 6.14 12.20 4.47
N GLU A 134 6.48 12.50 5.71
CA GLU A 134 7.85 12.56 6.21
C GLU A 134 8.53 11.19 6.35
N ARG A 135 7.77 10.09 6.24
CA ARG A 135 8.28 8.71 6.41
C ARG A 135 8.46 7.97 5.09
N TYR A 136 7.72 8.35 4.04
CA TYR A 136 7.67 7.58 2.79
C TYR A 136 7.95 8.46 1.59
N ALA A 137 8.94 8.09 0.79
CA ALA A 137 9.25 8.75 -0.47
C ALA A 137 8.33 8.31 -1.63
N GLY A 138 7.74 7.11 -1.51
CA GLY A 138 6.81 6.57 -2.49
C GLY A 138 5.64 5.85 -1.85
N VAL A 139 4.45 6.08 -2.40
CA VAL A 139 3.17 5.53 -1.95
C VAL A 139 2.43 4.95 -3.15
N ALA A 140 2.12 3.64 -3.12
CA ALA A 140 1.43 3.00 -4.24
C ALA A 140 0.13 2.30 -3.82
N SER A 141 -0.92 2.48 -4.63
CA SER A 141 -2.23 1.87 -4.47
C SER A 141 -2.59 1.02 -5.68
N PHE A 142 -2.74 -0.28 -5.48
CA PHE A 142 -3.05 -1.24 -6.55
C PHE A 142 -4.52 -1.67 -6.45
N SER A 143 -5.35 -1.31 -7.41
CA SER A 143 -6.80 -1.53 -7.36
C SER A 143 -7.40 -1.12 -6.00
N GLY A 144 -6.99 0.03 -5.47
CA GLY A 144 -7.35 0.44 -4.12
C GLY A 144 -8.84 0.74 -3.94
N CYS A 145 -9.39 0.41 -2.76
CA CYS A 145 -10.72 0.82 -2.32
C CYS A 145 -10.71 2.30 -1.91
N VAL A 146 -10.53 3.21 -2.87
CA VAL A 146 -10.21 4.62 -2.62
C VAL A 146 -11.43 5.51 -2.36
N ASP A 147 -12.66 5.01 -2.61
CA ASP A 147 -13.93 5.70 -2.30
C ASP A 147 -14.82 4.79 -1.44
N LEU A 148 -14.53 4.73 -0.14
CA LEU A 148 -15.30 3.89 0.79
C LEU A 148 -16.80 4.24 0.81
N PRO A 149 -17.25 5.51 0.73
CA PRO A 149 -18.68 5.83 0.60
C PRO A 149 -19.33 5.20 -0.62
N MET A 150 -18.71 5.25 -1.80
CA MET A 150 -19.21 4.59 -3.02
C MET A 150 -19.29 3.07 -2.84
N MET A 151 -18.31 2.47 -2.18
CA MET A 151 -18.31 1.03 -1.88
C MET A 151 -19.44 0.67 -0.91
N MET A 152 -19.64 1.44 0.16
CA MET A 152 -20.74 1.24 1.13
C MET A 152 -22.12 1.33 0.46
N GLU A 153 -22.31 2.32 -0.41
CA GLU A 153 -23.55 2.50 -1.20
C GLU A 153 -23.82 1.26 -2.09
N LYS A 154 -22.80 0.80 -2.83
CA LYS A 154 -22.92 -0.35 -3.72
C LYS A 154 -23.21 -1.66 -2.97
N MET A 155 -22.62 -1.87 -1.80
CA MET A 155 -22.87 -3.05 -0.99
C MET A 155 -24.28 -3.08 -0.38
N GLY A 156 -24.89 -1.94 -0.21
CA GLY A 156 -26.15 -1.79 0.52
C GLY A 156 -25.98 -1.76 2.04
N GLN A 157 -26.97 -1.25 2.73
CA GLN A 157 -26.87 -0.89 4.15
C GLN A 157 -26.47 -2.06 5.07
N GLN A 158 -27.04 -3.24 4.89
CA GLN A 158 -26.76 -4.39 5.74
C GLN A 158 -25.31 -4.88 5.60
N ALA A 159 -24.84 -5.06 4.35
CA ALA A 159 -23.49 -5.51 4.09
C ALA A 159 -22.47 -4.43 4.48
N ALA A 160 -22.74 -3.16 4.22
CA ALA A 160 -21.90 -2.05 4.64
C ALA A 160 -21.75 -2.01 6.18
N ARG A 161 -22.82 -2.21 6.95
CA ARG A 161 -22.75 -2.30 8.41
C ARG A 161 -21.93 -3.51 8.89
N ALA A 162 -22.05 -4.65 8.23
CA ALA A 162 -21.29 -5.85 8.60
C ALA A 162 -19.77 -5.65 8.37
N VAL A 163 -19.38 -5.00 7.28
CA VAL A 163 -17.97 -4.79 6.91
C VAL A 163 -17.37 -3.56 7.61
N PHE A 164 -18.04 -2.44 7.56
CA PHE A 164 -17.50 -1.15 8.01
C PHE A 164 -17.94 -0.75 9.42
N GLY A 165 -19.01 -1.35 9.97
CA GLY A 165 -19.45 -1.09 11.34
C GLY A 165 -18.38 -1.34 12.38
N PRO A 166 -17.67 -2.48 12.37
CA PRO A 166 -16.54 -2.71 13.28
C PRO A 166 -15.44 -1.66 13.16
N VAL A 167 -15.24 -1.09 11.98
CA VAL A 167 -14.17 -0.10 11.70
C VAL A 167 -14.59 1.31 12.11
N PHE A 168 -15.76 1.76 11.65
CA PHE A 168 -16.20 3.16 11.76
C PHE A 168 -17.39 3.39 12.72
N GLY A 169 -17.84 2.35 13.42
CA GLY A 169 -19.00 2.43 14.32
C GLY A 169 -20.34 2.39 13.57
N GLU A 170 -21.43 2.47 14.32
CA GLU A 170 -22.81 2.34 13.79
C GLU A 170 -23.16 3.37 12.71
N GLY A 171 -22.61 4.57 12.83
CA GLY A 171 -22.86 5.66 11.90
C GLY A 171 -22.13 5.54 10.57
N LEU A 172 -21.21 4.59 10.42
CA LEU A 172 -20.36 4.37 9.24
C LEU A 172 -19.65 5.65 8.75
N GLN A 173 -19.35 6.57 9.67
CA GLN A 173 -18.73 7.84 9.33
C GLN A 173 -17.22 7.72 9.29
N ILE A 174 -16.66 7.97 8.11
CA ILE A 174 -15.21 8.01 7.93
C ILE A 174 -14.69 9.29 8.58
N PRO A 175 -13.84 9.19 9.61
CA PRO A 175 -13.31 10.38 10.26
C PRO A 175 -12.39 11.16 9.32
N PRO A 176 -12.28 12.50 9.47
CA PRO A 176 -11.51 13.34 8.57
C PRO A 176 -10.06 12.90 8.36
N GLN A 177 -9.42 12.38 9.41
CA GLN A 177 -8.04 11.84 9.36
C GLN A 177 -7.93 10.52 8.58
N ALA A 178 -9.03 9.87 8.25
CA ALA A 178 -9.08 8.66 7.42
C ALA A 178 -9.52 8.95 5.96
N SER A 179 -9.83 10.21 5.63
CA SER A 179 -10.15 10.62 4.27
C SER A 179 -8.90 10.81 3.44
N ILE A 180 -8.65 9.91 2.48
CA ILE A 180 -7.46 9.98 1.61
C ILE A 180 -7.45 11.24 0.72
N VAL A 181 -8.61 11.75 0.31
CA VAL A 181 -8.72 13.02 -0.45
C VAL A 181 -8.22 14.19 0.40
N ARG A 182 -8.68 14.28 1.66
CA ARG A 182 -8.23 15.32 2.58
C ARG A 182 -6.73 15.21 2.91
N LEU A 183 -6.22 13.98 3.06
CA LEU A 183 -4.79 13.77 3.25
C LEU A 183 -3.99 14.19 2.01
N ALA A 184 -4.50 13.93 0.81
CA ALA A 184 -3.87 14.38 -0.43
C ALA A 184 -3.83 15.92 -0.54
N GLU A 185 -4.89 16.62 -0.12
CA GLU A 185 -4.91 18.09 -0.03
C GLU A 185 -3.82 18.62 0.92
N GLN A 186 -3.63 17.96 2.07
CA GLN A 186 -2.59 18.32 3.04
C GLN A 186 -1.19 18.10 2.46
N VAL A 187 -0.97 16.98 1.75
CA VAL A 187 0.30 16.68 1.07
C VAL A 187 0.58 17.70 -0.02
N ALA A 188 -0.40 18.06 -0.83
CA ALA A 188 -0.23 19.04 -1.92
C ALA A 188 0.12 20.45 -1.40
N ALA A 189 -0.19 20.75 -0.14
CA ALA A 189 0.19 22.01 0.51
C ALA A 189 1.66 22.05 1.01
N LEU A 190 2.35 20.90 1.02
CA LEU A 190 3.78 20.82 1.32
C LEU A 190 4.62 21.29 0.13
N THR A 191 5.89 21.61 0.39
CA THR A 191 6.83 21.88 -0.71
C THR A 191 7.01 20.62 -1.58
N PRO A 192 7.21 20.74 -2.90
CA PRO A 192 7.30 19.58 -3.81
C PRO A 192 8.31 18.52 -3.40
N GLU A 193 9.42 18.95 -2.79
CA GLU A 193 10.50 18.06 -2.33
C GLU A 193 10.05 17.16 -1.18
N MET A 194 9.14 17.64 -0.34
CA MET A 194 8.59 16.92 0.82
C MET A 194 7.39 16.05 0.46
N GLN A 195 6.90 16.14 -0.77
CA GLN A 195 5.77 15.33 -1.21
C GLN A 195 6.24 13.93 -1.64
N PRO A 196 5.60 12.85 -1.16
CA PRO A 196 5.86 11.51 -1.67
C PRO A 196 5.48 11.39 -3.15
N ASP A 197 6.13 10.49 -3.86
CA ASP A 197 5.70 10.08 -5.18
C ASP A 197 4.53 9.12 -5.07
N ILE A 198 3.39 9.44 -5.69
CA ILE A 198 2.14 8.70 -5.55
C ILE A 198 1.85 7.97 -6.85
N LEU A 199 1.68 6.64 -6.78
CA LEU A 199 1.28 5.78 -7.89
C LEU A 199 -0.05 5.10 -7.59
N CYS A 200 -1.05 5.27 -8.44
CA CYS A 200 -2.29 4.50 -8.38
C CYS A 200 -2.46 3.68 -9.65
N THR A 201 -2.90 2.43 -9.51
CA THR A 201 -3.19 1.54 -10.65
C THR A 201 -4.58 0.93 -10.52
N ALA A 202 -5.30 0.72 -11.62
CA ALA A 202 -6.58 0.03 -11.65
C ALA A 202 -6.77 -0.78 -12.94
N GLY A 203 -7.41 -1.94 -12.83
CA GLY A 203 -7.76 -2.78 -13.97
C GLY A 203 -8.98 -2.24 -14.72
N LEU A 204 -8.96 -2.25 -16.06
CA LEU A 204 -10.08 -1.78 -16.90
C LEU A 204 -11.36 -2.61 -16.71
N GLN A 205 -11.22 -3.86 -16.31
CA GLN A 205 -12.33 -4.78 -16.02
C GLN A 205 -12.62 -4.91 -14.52
N ASP A 206 -11.89 -4.21 -13.64
CA ASP A 206 -12.07 -4.23 -12.18
C ASP A 206 -13.24 -3.34 -11.75
N ARG A 207 -14.46 -3.77 -12.13
CA ARG A 207 -15.71 -2.99 -11.93
C ARG A 207 -16.60 -3.60 -10.87
N GLU A 208 -16.99 -4.86 -11.04
CA GLU A 208 -17.90 -5.55 -10.13
C GLU A 208 -17.09 -6.48 -9.17
N PRO A 209 -17.54 -6.65 -7.92
CA PRO A 209 -18.72 -6.05 -7.31
C PRO A 209 -18.47 -4.66 -6.67
N TYR A 210 -17.22 -4.18 -6.60
CA TYR A 210 -16.83 -3.05 -5.74
C TYR A 210 -16.66 -1.73 -6.49
N ARG A 211 -16.82 -1.70 -7.82
CA ARG A 211 -16.63 -0.51 -8.66
C ARG A 211 -15.23 0.11 -8.51
N ILE A 212 -14.21 -0.73 -8.46
CA ILE A 212 -12.82 -0.29 -8.21
C ILE A 212 -12.33 0.67 -9.29
N LEU A 213 -12.57 0.38 -10.56
CA LEU A 213 -12.17 1.28 -11.65
C LEU A 213 -12.82 2.65 -11.52
N GLU A 214 -14.11 2.70 -11.23
CA GLU A 214 -14.85 3.96 -11.07
C GLU A 214 -14.36 4.76 -9.86
N GLN A 215 -14.07 4.08 -8.73
CA GLN A 215 -13.49 4.71 -7.55
C GLN A 215 -12.13 5.34 -7.87
N ASN A 216 -11.26 4.58 -8.54
CA ASN A 216 -9.91 5.04 -8.86
C ASN A 216 -9.90 6.17 -9.90
N ARG A 217 -10.78 6.15 -10.90
CA ARG A 217 -10.95 7.26 -11.86
C ARG A 217 -11.47 8.52 -11.16
N LYS A 218 -12.44 8.39 -10.25
CA LYS A 218 -12.93 9.53 -9.44
C LYS A 218 -11.81 10.10 -8.57
N PHE A 219 -11.00 9.24 -7.95
CA PHE A 219 -9.85 9.67 -7.16
C PHE A 219 -8.79 10.34 -8.04
N ARG A 220 -8.47 9.78 -9.22
CA ARG A 220 -7.59 10.42 -10.22
C ARG A 220 -8.04 11.83 -10.55
N ASP A 221 -9.35 12.02 -10.80
CA ASP A 221 -9.88 13.32 -11.17
C ASP A 221 -9.80 14.32 -10.00
N ALA A 222 -10.00 13.86 -8.78
CA ALA A 222 -9.75 14.67 -7.58
C ALA A 222 -8.27 15.03 -7.45
N MET A 223 -7.36 14.10 -7.67
CA MET A 223 -5.91 14.35 -7.62
C MET A 223 -5.43 15.35 -8.68
N LYS A 224 -6.02 15.32 -9.89
CA LYS A 224 -5.77 16.34 -10.93
C LYS A 224 -6.17 17.75 -10.47
N GLN A 225 -7.23 17.88 -9.67
CA GLN A 225 -7.69 19.17 -9.12
C GLN A 225 -6.85 19.62 -7.92
N ILE A 226 -6.49 18.68 -7.05
CA ILE A 226 -5.64 18.92 -5.88
C ILE A 226 -4.23 19.34 -6.31
N GLY A 227 -3.68 18.70 -7.36
CA GLY A 227 -2.41 19.03 -7.99
C GLY A 227 -1.16 18.73 -7.15
N PRO A 228 -1.02 17.53 -6.51
CA PRO A 228 0.24 17.18 -5.88
C PRO A 228 1.36 17.09 -6.91
N ALA A 229 2.60 17.42 -6.49
CA ALA A 229 3.73 17.55 -7.40
C ALA A 229 4.12 16.25 -8.12
N LYS A 230 3.86 15.09 -7.47
CA LYS A 230 4.29 13.78 -7.97
C LYS A 230 3.12 12.79 -7.86
N TYR A 231 2.29 12.73 -8.89
CA TYR A 231 1.18 11.79 -8.97
C TYR A 231 1.13 11.13 -10.33
N THR A 232 0.95 9.82 -10.36
CA THR A 232 0.75 9.04 -11.58
C THR A 232 -0.41 8.07 -11.38
N TYR A 233 -1.28 8.01 -12.37
CA TYR A 233 -2.36 7.04 -12.47
C TYR A 233 -2.17 6.21 -13.72
N LEU A 234 -2.18 4.88 -13.57
CA LEU A 234 -2.07 3.93 -14.67
C LEU A 234 -3.25 2.97 -14.65
N GLU A 235 -3.78 2.66 -15.83
CA GLU A 235 -4.79 1.62 -15.99
C GLU A 235 -4.49 0.74 -17.21
N TRP A 236 -4.79 -0.54 -17.11
CA TRP A 236 -4.63 -1.51 -18.20
C TRP A 236 -5.59 -2.69 -18.02
N ASP A 237 -5.67 -3.56 -19.04
CA ASP A 237 -6.52 -4.74 -18.99
C ASP A 237 -6.19 -5.63 -17.79
N GLY A 238 -7.19 -5.88 -16.96
CA GLY A 238 -7.08 -6.68 -15.75
C GLY A 238 -8.31 -6.58 -14.87
N VAL A 239 -8.45 -7.56 -13.99
CA VAL A 239 -9.50 -7.67 -12.97
C VAL A 239 -8.89 -7.57 -11.58
N HIS A 240 -9.70 -7.75 -10.54
CA HIS A 240 -9.30 -7.69 -9.13
C HIS A 240 -8.56 -8.97 -8.71
N GLU A 241 -7.31 -9.13 -9.15
CA GLU A 241 -6.56 -10.38 -8.95
C GLU A 241 -5.04 -10.17 -8.83
N TRP A 242 -4.34 -11.22 -8.40
CA TRP A 242 -2.90 -11.20 -8.14
C TRP A 242 -2.05 -10.92 -9.38
N ASN A 243 -2.42 -11.38 -10.57
CA ASN A 243 -1.67 -11.07 -11.80
C ASN A 243 -1.60 -9.57 -12.07
N PHE A 244 -2.69 -8.84 -11.76
CA PHE A 244 -2.74 -7.39 -11.88
C PHE A 244 -1.85 -6.72 -10.83
N TRP A 245 -1.94 -7.16 -9.58
CA TRP A 245 -1.19 -6.57 -8.46
C TRP A 245 0.30 -6.89 -8.51
N ASP A 246 0.69 -8.08 -8.97
CA ASP A 246 2.08 -8.45 -9.22
C ASP A 246 2.73 -7.50 -10.24
N ARG A 247 2.04 -7.24 -11.36
CA ARG A 247 2.48 -6.27 -12.36
C ARG A 247 2.53 -4.84 -11.80
N SER A 248 1.55 -4.45 -10.98
CA SER A 248 1.50 -3.14 -10.33
C SER A 248 2.71 -2.91 -9.41
N LEU A 249 3.16 -3.96 -8.70
CA LEU A 249 4.35 -3.90 -7.86
C LEU A 249 5.62 -3.67 -8.70
N VAL A 250 5.71 -4.28 -9.89
CA VAL A 250 6.83 -4.03 -10.81
C VAL A 250 6.87 -2.57 -11.24
N TYR A 251 5.71 -1.96 -11.56
CA TYR A 251 5.66 -0.52 -11.89
C TYR A 251 6.01 0.38 -10.70
N ALA A 252 5.63 0.00 -9.48
CA ALA A 252 6.03 0.77 -8.28
C ALA A 252 7.54 0.71 -8.05
N ILE A 253 8.17 -0.45 -8.25
CA ILE A 253 9.63 -0.60 -8.16
C ILE A 253 10.32 0.20 -9.28
N ASP A 254 9.81 0.14 -10.51
CA ASP A 254 10.32 0.90 -11.64
C ASP A 254 10.33 2.40 -11.34
N ARG A 255 9.22 2.91 -10.85
CA ARG A 255 9.04 4.33 -10.60
C ARG A 255 9.86 4.86 -9.42
N PHE A 256 9.85 4.13 -8.31
CA PHE A 256 10.41 4.66 -7.06
C PHE A 256 11.89 4.32 -6.85
N ILE A 257 12.39 3.24 -7.47
CA ILE A 257 13.64 2.62 -7.06
C ILE A 257 14.59 2.38 -8.23
N ASN A 258 14.09 1.76 -9.31
CA ASN A 258 14.93 1.27 -10.40
C ASN A 258 14.29 1.58 -11.77
N PRO A 259 14.42 2.81 -12.26
CA PRO A 259 13.87 3.19 -13.57
C PRO A 259 14.33 2.27 -14.70
N GLY A 260 13.38 1.80 -15.49
CA GLY A 260 13.59 0.80 -16.55
C GLY A 260 13.39 -0.65 -16.10
N TYR A 261 13.12 -0.91 -14.81
CA TYR A 261 12.88 -2.26 -14.30
C TYR A 261 11.64 -2.91 -14.92
N ALA A 262 10.56 -2.15 -15.11
CA ALA A 262 9.34 -2.66 -15.72
C ALA A 262 9.58 -3.14 -17.15
N ALA A 263 10.27 -2.38 -17.98
CA ALA A 263 10.62 -2.79 -19.34
C ALA A 263 11.46 -4.06 -19.36
N LYS A 264 12.45 -4.16 -18.47
CA LYS A 264 13.30 -5.35 -18.33
C LYS A 264 12.53 -6.59 -17.85
N LYS A 265 11.58 -6.40 -16.92
CA LYS A 265 10.90 -7.51 -16.24
C LYS A 265 9.66 -8.00 -16.97
N LEU A 266 8.90 -7.07 -17.56
CA LEU A 266 7.62 -7.34 -18.21
C LEU A 266 7.75 -7.50 -19.75
N GLY A 267 8.86 -7.03 -20.36
CA GLY A 267 9.06 -7.10 -21.82
C GLY A 267 7.91 -6.42 -22.57
N ASP A 268 7.33 -7.09 -23.57
CA ASP A 268 6.21 -6.58 -24.36
C ASP A 268 4.91 -6.33 -23.54
N TRP A 269 4.84 -6.87 -22.33
CA TRP A 269 3.76 -6.58 -21.36
C TRP A 269 3.93 -5.24 -20.67
N ALA A 270 5.08 -4.57 -20.86
CA ALA A 270 5.40 -3.28 -20.26
C ALA A 270 4.77 -2.09 -21.01
N ALA A 271 3.94 -2.31 -22.04
CA ALA A 271 3.23 -1.21 -22.68
C ALA A 271 2.26 -0.58 -21.67
N PRO A 272 2.48 0.67 -21.24
CA PRO A 272 1.58 1.32 -20.31
C PRO A 272 0.22 1.49 -20.95
N ALA A 273 -0.82 1.30 -20.19
CA ALA A 273 -2.02 2.04 -20.42
C ALA A 273 -1.65 3.53 -20.43
N LYS A 274 -2.18 4.27 -21.36
CA LYS A 274 -1.93 5.70 -21.55
C LYS A 274 -2.07 6.42 -20.22
N GLU A 275 -1.08 7.24 -19.87
CA GLU A 275 -1.28 8.33 -18.93
C GLU A 275 -2.39 9.22 -19.53
N GLU A 276 -3.56 9.19 -18.97
CA GLU A 276 -4.66 10.10 -19.30
C GLU A 276 -4.72 11.25 -18.29
#